data_0779b69469cb09419a1ff36928f3a441
#
_entry.id   0779b69469cb09419a1ff36928f3a441
#
_cell.length_a   1.000
_cell.length_b   1.000
_cell.length_c   1.000
_cell.angle_alpha   90.00
_cell.angle_beta   90.00
_cell.angle_gamma   90.00
#
_symmetry.space_group_name_H-M   'P 1'
#
loop_
_entity.id
_entity.type
_entity.pdbx_description
1 polymer ?
#
loop_
_entity_poly.entity_id
_entity_poly.type
_entity_poly.pdbx_seq_one_letter_code
_entity_poly.pdbx_strand_id
1 'polypeptide(L)'
;MISLASCAVGYAEVGLWLEKERDTGRMHPSSVYNEWVSEYAGDAYQNSIANYVELVEDYAQRIAVSESQAARLQQVWDAATRFEIGMWDEALSVGSQA
;
A
#
# COMPACT_ATOMS: atom_id res chain seq x y z
N MET A 1 7.90 -11.99 0.74
CA MET A 1 7.99 -10.78 1.60
C MET A 1 7.89 -9.50 0.79
N ILE A 2 8.70 -9.31 -0.24
CA ILE A 2 8.68 -8.10 -1.09
C ILE A 2 7.35 -7.93 -1.81
N SER A 3 6.72 -9.00 -2.26
CA SER A 3 5.42 -8.92 -2.96
C SER A 3 4.30 -8.40 -2.06
N LEU A 4 4.37 -8.65 -0.74
CA LEU A 4 3.42 -8.11 0.23
C LEU A 4 3.74 -6.68 0.61
N ALA A 5 5.00 -6.28 0.52
CA ALA A 5 5.46 -4.96 0.93
C ALA A 5 4.82 -3.84 0.09
N SER A 6 4.69 -4.02 -1.22
CA SER A 6 4.08 -3.01 -2.09
C SER A 6 2.63 -2.73 -1.71
N CYS A 7 1.87 -3.78 -1.39
CA CYS A 7 0.50 -3.67 -0.92
C CYS A 7 0.43 -2.95 0.43
N ALA A 8 1.19 -3.43 1.41
CA ALA A 8 1.15 -2.90 2.77
C ALA A 8 1.56 -1.42 2.84
N VAL A 9 2.66 -1.06 2.18
CA VAL A 9 3.15 0.32 2.13
C VAL A 9 2.21 1.22 1.33
N GLY A 10 1.70 0.71 0.21
CA GLY A 10 0.76 1.43 -0.64
C GLY A 10 -0.50 1.84 0.12
N TYR A 11 -1.10 0.93 0.87
CA TYR A 11 -2.30 1.24 1.66
C TYR A 11 -2.01 2.16 2.83
N ALA A 12 -0.81 2.12 3.40
CA ALA A 12 -0.40 3.08 4.42
C ALA A 12 -0.41 4.52 3.85
N GLU A 13 0.15 4.70 2.68
CA GLU A 13 0.18 6.01 2.02
C GLU A 13 -1.20 6.48 1.56
N VAL A 14 -1.99 5.58 0.99
CA VAL A 14 -3.37 5.88 0.57
C VAL A 14 -4.21 6.27 1.78
N GLY A 15 -4.06 5.56 2.90
CA GLY A 15 -4.76 5.89 4.14
C GLY A 15 -4.47 7.30 4.62
N LEU A 16 -3.21 7.70 4.65
CA LEU A 16 -2.81 9.06 5.05
C LEU A 16 -3.33 10.12 4.08
N TRP A 17 -3.29 9.84 2.79
CA TRP A 17 -3.82 10.76 1.78
C TRP A 17 -5.33 10.95 1.94
N LEU A 18 -6.07 9.87 2.15
CA LEU A 18 -7.52 9.93 2.34
C LEU A 18 -7.90 10.63 3.65
N GLU A 19 -7.12 10.46 4.71
CA GLU A 19 -7.33 11.19 5.96
C GLU A 19 -7.25 12.69 5.72
N LYS A 20 -6.26 13.12 4.97
CA LYS A 20 -6.10 14.53 4.60
C LYS A 20 -7.29 15.03 3.76
N GLU A 21 -7.73 14.26 2.80
CA GLU A 21 -8.89 14.59 1.98
C GLU A 21 -10.18 14.67 2.81
N ARG A 22 -10.36 13.75 3.75
CA ARG A 22 -11.49 13.77 4.68
C ARG A 22 -11.49 15.02 5.54
N ASP A 23 -10.34 15.36 6.12
CA ASP A 23 -10.21 16.49 7.04
C ASP A 23 -10.41 17.83 6.34
N THR A 24 -10.17 17.90 5.04
CA THR A 24 -10.42 19.09 4.22
C THR A 24 -11.80 19.10 3.57
N GLY A 25 -12.65 18.13 3.87
CA GLY A 25 -14.03 18.05 3.38
C GLY A 25 -14.18 17.59 1.94
N ARG A 26 -13.13 17.05 1.33
CA ARG A 26 -13.17 16.60 -0.08
C ARG A 26 -13.57 15.14 -0.24
N MET A 27 -13.73 14.41 0.86
CA MET A 27 -14.12 13.01 0.82
C MET A 27 -15.60 12.85 1.12
N HIS A 28 -16.23 11.85 0.47
CA HIS A 28 -17.63 11.53 0.72
C HIS A 28 -17.83 11.15 2.20
N PRO A 29 -18.89 11.67 2.85
CA PRO A 29 -19.11 11.50 4.30
C PRO A 29 -19.68 10.14 4.71
N SER A 30 -19.41 9.07 3.98
CA SER A 30 -19.88 7.74 4.34
C SER A 30 -19.10 7.19 5.55
N SER A 31 -19.82 6.64 6.55
CA SER A 31 -19.21 6.05 7.74
C SER A 31 -18.34 4.84 7.41
N VAL A 32 -18.69 4.08 6.38
CA VAL A 32 -17.91 2.92 5.92
C VAL A 32 -16.52 3.37 5.48
N TYR A 33 -16.44 4.41 4.69
CA TYR A 33 -15.14 4.96 4.25
C TYR A 33 -14.37 5.60 5.39
N ASN A 34 -15.06 6.22 6.35
CA ASN A 34 -14.41 6.81 7.52
C ASN A 34 -13.75 5.75 8.39
N GLU A 35 -14.38 4.60 8.59
CA GLU A 35 -13.79 3.48 9.35
C GLU A 35 -12.54 2.95 8.64
N TRP A 36 -12.62 2.77 7.31
CA TRP A 36 -11.49 2.31 6.51
C TRP A 36 -10.31 3.27 6.60
N VAL A 37 -10.57 4.56 6.45
CA VAL A 37 -9.53 5.60 6.54
C VAL A 37 -8.90 5.61 7.94
N SER A 38 -9.72 5.55 8.98
CA SER A 38 -9.24 5.56 10.37
C SER A 38 -8.35 4.35 10.67
N GLU A 39 -8.65 3.19 10.10
CA GLU A 39 -7.85 1.99 10.26
C GLU A 39 -6.47 2.14 9.61
N TYR A 40 -6.40 2.55 8.35
CA TYR A 40 -5.16 2.62 7.59
C TYR A 40 -4.32 3.87 7.90
N ALA A 41 -4.93 4.97 8.29
CA ALA A 41 -4.23 6.18 8.72
C ALA A 41 -3.87 6.15 10.20
N GLY A 42 -4.44 5.25 10.98
CA GLY A 42 -4.24 5.17 12.42
C GLY A 42 -2.82 4.80 12.82
N ASP A 43 -2.42 5.18 14.02
CA ASP A 43 -1.07 4.97 14.53
C ASP A 43 -0.68 3.49 14.57
N ALA A 44 -1.62 2.61 14.93
CA ALA A 44 -1.35 1.17 15.00
C ALA A 44 -0.91 0.61 13.65
N TYR A 45 -1.65 0.93 12.58
CA TYR A 45 -1.29 0.48 11.24
C TYR A 45 -0.01 1.14 10.75
N GLN A 46 0.11 2.45 10.91
CA GLN A 46 1.29 3.20 10.45
C GLN A 46 2.57 2.71 11.16
N ASN A 47 2.51 2.45 12.45
CA ASN A 47 3.65 1.93 13.21
C ASN A 47 4.00 0.50 12.79
N SER A 48 3.00 -0.35 12.54
CA SER A 48 3.22 -1.71 12.04
C SER A 48 3.91 -1.70 10.69
N ILE A 49 3.50 -0.80 9.80
CA ILE A 49 4.10 -0.67 8.47
C ILE A 49 5.53 -0.14 8.56
N ALA A 50 5.80 0.84 9.44
CA ALA A 50 7.14 1.35 9.65
C ALA A 50 8.09 0.23 10.11
N ASN A 51 7.65 -0.60 11.05
CA ASN A 51 8.42 -1.75 11.52
C ASN A 51 8.62 -2.79 10.42
N TYR A 52 7.60 -3.02 9.61
CA TYR A 52 7.67 -3.96 8.49
C TYR A 52 8.65 -3.47 7.41
N VAL A 53 8.62 -2.20 7.07
CA VAL A 53 9.55 -1.60 6.10
C VAL A 53 11.00 -1.75 6.60
N GLU A 54 11.24 -1.48 7.87
CA GLU A 54 12.56 -1.63 8.48
C GLU A 54 13.06 -3.08 8.38
N LEU A 55 12.18 -4.04 8.66
CA LEU A 55 12.50 -5.47 8.55
C LEU A 55 12.81 -5.88 7.10
N VAL A 56 12.01 -5.41 6.14
CA VAL A 56 12.19 -5.70 4.72
C VAL A 56 13.50 -5.09 4.21
N GLU A 57 13.80 -3.85 4.60
CA GLU A 57 15.05 -3.17 4.24
C GLU A 57 16.28 -3.91 4.77
N ASP A 58 16.26 -4.30 6.04
CA ASP A 58 17.33 -5.06 6.65
C ASP A 58 17.56 -6.41 5.94
N TYR A 59 16.48 -7.12 5.65
CA TYR A 59 16.54 -8.39 4.94
C TYR A 59 17.07 -8.22 3.52
N ALA A 60 16.59 -7.20 2.80
CA ALA A 60 17.01 -6.92 1.43
C ALA A 60 18.49 -6.59 1.36
N GLN A 61 19.02 -5.83 2.33
CA GLN A 61 20.45 -5.52 2.41
C GLN A 61 21.32 -6.77 2.60
N ARG A 62 20.80 -7.77 3.31
CA ARG A 62 21.53 -9.01 3.56
C ARG A 62 21.57 -9.93 2.33
N ILE A 63 20.51 -9.95 1.51
CA ILE A 63 20.40 -10.88 0.39
C ILE A 63 20.72 -10.26 -0.96
N ALA A 64 20.53 -8.95 -1.12
CA ALA A 64 20.75 -8.25 -2.37
C ALA A 64 22.20 -7.74 -2.45
N VAL A 65 23.14 -8.68 -2.53
CA VAL A 65 24.58 -8.36 -2.57
C VAL A 65 25.10 -8.08 -3.97
N SER A 66 24.25 -8.16 -5.00
CA SER A 66 24.61 -7.88 -6.39
C SER A 66 23.53 -7.05 -7.07
N GLU A 67 23.89 -6.37 -8.16
CA GLU A 67 22.94 -5.59 -8.96
C GLU A 67 21.83 -6.46 -9.54
N SER A 68 22.16 -7.69 -9.95
CA SER A 68 21.15 -8.61 -10.50
C SER A 68 20.13 -9.03 -9.47
N GLN A 69 20.53 -9.24 -8.22
CA GLN A 69 19.62 -9.55 -7.13
C GLN A 69 18.73 -8.36 -6.78
N ALA A 70 19.30 -7.16 -6.74
CA ALA A 70 18.54 -5.94 -6.50
C ALA A 70 17.51 -5.70 -7.62
N ALA A 71 17.91 -5.92 -8.88
CA ALA A 71 17.01 -5.80 -10.02
C ALA A 71 15.85 -6.80 -9.94
N ARG A 72 16.11 -8.03 -9.48
CA ARG A 72 15.07 -9.04 -9.30
C ARG A 72 14.07 -8.64 -8.22
N LEU A 73 14.54 -8.07 -7.11
CA LEU A 73 13.65 -7.58 -6.06
C LEU A 73 12.78 -6.44 -6.59
N GLN A 74 13.34 -5.55 -7.39
CA GLN A 74 12.58 -4.48 -8.03
C GLN A 74 11.51 -5.02 -8.98
N GLN A 75 11.82 -6.05 -9.75
CA GLN A 75 10.85 -6.70 -10.64
C GLN A 75 9.68 -7.30 -9.87
N VAL A 76 9.94 -7.93 -8.72
CA VAL A 76 8.88 -8.49 -7.86
C VAL A 76 8.00 -7.37 -7.30
N TRP A 77 8.58 -6.28 -6.84
CA TRP A 77 7.85 -5.10 -6.37
C TRP A 77 6.95 -4.54 -7.47
N ASP A 78 7.51 -4.32 -8.65
CA ASP A 78 6.77 -3.75 -9.79
C ASP A 78 5.61 -4.64 -10.21
N ALA A 79 5.83 -5.96 -10.28
CA ALA A 79 4.79 -6.91 -10.62
C ALA A 79 3.66 -6.91 -9.60
N ALA A 80 3.98 -6.93 -8.31
CA ALA A 80 3.00 -6.89 -7.23
C ALA A 80 2.17 -5.58 -7.27
N THR A 81 2.83 -4.47 -7.52
CA THR A 81 2.16 -3.17 -7.65
C THR A 81 1.20 -3.14 -8.84
N ARG A 82 1.60 -3.71 -9.98
CA ARG A 82 0.71 -3.81 -11.16
C ARG A 82 -0.51 -4.67 -10.88
N PHE A 83 -0.36 -5.75 -10.13
CA PHE A 83 -1.50 -6.59 -9.72
C PHE A 83 -2.49 -5.82 -8.86
N GLU A 84 -2.01 -5.00 -7.93
CA GLU A 84 -2.88 -4.16 -7.11
C GLU A 84 -3.65 -3.15 -7.95
N ILE A 85 -2.97 -2.48 -8.88
CA ILE A 85 -3.60 -1.53 -9.79
C ILE A 85 -4.65 -2.22 -10.65
N GLY A 86 -4.33 -3.39 -11.21
CA GLY A 86 -5.23 -4.18 -12.05
C GLY A 86 -6.48 -4.62 -11.29
N MET A 87 -6.33 -5.02 -10.03
CA MET A 87 -7.44 -5.40 -9.17
C MET A 87 -8.39 -4.23 -8.95
N TRP A 88 -7.87 -3.05 -8.65
CA TRP A 88 -8.68 -1.85 -8.47
C TRP A 88 -9.37 -1.41 -9.76
N ASP A 89 -8.67 -1.47 -10.90
CA ASP A 89 -9.25 -1.15 -12.20
C ASP A 89 -10.41 -2.06 -12.52
N GLU A 90 -10.27 -3.36 -12.27
CA GLU A 90 -11.33 -4.34 -12.49
C GLU A 90 -12.52 -4.09 -11.57
N ALA A 91 -12.27 -3.84 -10.29
CA ALA A 91 -13.32 -3.56 -9.31
C ALA A 91 -14.12 -2.30 -9.69
N LEU A 92 -13.44 -1.24 -10.11
CA LEU A 92 -14.08 0.00 -10.55
C LEU A 92 -14.88 -0.21 -11.85
N SER A 93 -14.38 -1.04 -12.77
CA SER A 93 -15.08 -1.39 -14.00
C SER A 93 -16.39 -2.13 -13.70
N VAL A 94 -16.39 -3.08 -12.79
CA VAL A 94 -17.60 -3.78 -12.35
C VAL A 94 -18.59 -2.80 -11.72
N GLY A 95 -18.12 -1.92 -10.85
CA GLY A 95 -18.95 -0.88 -10.22
C GLY A 95 -19.59 0.07 -11.22
N SER A 96 -18.88 0.42 -12.31
CA SER A 96 -19.41 1.32 -13.32
C SER A 96 -20.41 0.65 -14.27
N GLN A 97 -20.45 -0.69 -14.31
CA GLN A 97 -21.42 -1.46 -15.10
C GLN A 97 -22.74 -1.70 -14.33
N ALA A 98 -22.71 -1.54 -13.03
CA ALA A 98 -23.86 -1.71 -12.18
C ALA A 98 -24.75 -0.45 -12.15
#